data_202a123c89e30a39d20d104c2387e387
#
_entry.id   202a123c89e30a39d20d104c2387e387
#
_cell.length_a   1.000
_cell.length_b   1.000
_cell.length_c   1.000
_cell.angle_alpha   90.00
_cell.angle_beta   90.00
_cell.angle_gamma   90.00
#
_symmetry.space_group_name_H-M   'P 1'
#
loop_
_entity.id
_entity.type
_entity.pdbx_description
1 polymer ?
#
loop_
_entity_poly.entity_id
_entity_poly.type
_entity_poly.pdbx_seq_one_letter_code
_entity_poly.pdbx_strand_id
1 'polypeptide(L)'
;MAEPTLPIIEIRNVSKTFQLQGQTIDALKDANLRINQGEFVTLIGASGCGKSTLLRIIAGFEKPTSGEALMWSKPITEPEPQRGMVFQDYALFPWLSVRDNIAFGPTSRGVPRAQARATVEHFVDMVGLGRFADAYPHQLSGGMRQRVAIARVLANDAEVVLMDEPFGALDAMTRERLQEELLEIWARTKLTVVFVTHAIEEAIFLADRVVVMTPGPGRIESDNPMLLARPRDIASPEFNDTRRVMSGKLHSHHGKKAA
;
A
#
# COMPACT_ATOMS: atom_id res chain seq x y z
N MET A 1 -5.83 -31.09 0.62
CA MET A 1 -4.88 -30.12 1.24
C MET A 1 -4.39 -29.25 0.08
N ALA A 2 -4.68 -27.94 0.12
CA ALA A 2 -4.14 -27.01 -0.88
C ALA A 2 -2.61 -27.00 -0.75
N GLU A 3 -1.89 -27.05 -1.87
CA GLU A 3 -0.44 -26.87 -1.88
C GLU A 3 -0.11 -25.53 -1.23
N PRO A 4 0.95 -25.45 -0.40
CA PRO A 4 1.37 -24.19 0.18
C PRO A 4 1.77 -23.25 -0.96
N THR A 5 0.93 -22.28 -1.26
CA THR A 5 1.27 -21.22 -2.23
C THR A 5 2.46 -20.43 -1.68
N LEU A 6 3.54 -20.34 -2.45
CA LEU A 6 4.68 -19.51 -2.09
C LEU A 6 4.22 -18.06 -1.92
N PRO A 7 4.59 -17.38 -0.83
CA PRO A 7 4.25 -15.98 -0.64
C PRO A 7 4.93 -15.13 -1.71
N ILE A 8 4.22 -14.11 -2.21
CA ILE A 8 4.81 -13.14 -3.15
C ILE A 8 5.82 -12.24 -2.44
N ILE A 9 5.53 -11.85 -1.19
CA ILE A 9 6.45 -11.07 -0.33
C ILE A 9 6.70 -11.84 0.96
N GLU A 10 7.96 -11.94 1.34
CA GLU A 10 8.37 -12.52 2.62
C GLU A 10 9.37 -11.60 3.32
N ILE A 11 9.07 -11.26 4.55
CA ILE A 11 9.91 -10.47 5.46
C ILE A 11 10.40 -11.41 6.55
N ARG A 12 11.72 -11.60 6.67
CA ARG A 12 12.35 -12.54 7.61
C ARG A 12 13.28 -11.80 8.56
N ASN A 13 12.86 -11.70 9.83
CA ASN A 13 13.65 -11.10 10.92
C ASN A 13 14.21 -9.71 10.57
N VAL A 14 13.43 -8.90 9.82
CA VAL A 14 13.88 -7.60 9.35
C VAL A 14 13.98 -6.62 10.51
N SER A 15 15.15 -6.02 10.67
CA SER A 15 15.37 -4.88 11.55
C SER A 15 15.95 -3.71 10.75
N LYS A 16 15.61 -2.50 11.16
CA LYS A 16 16.12 -1.26 10.54
C LYS A 16 16.46 -0.23 11.59
N THR A 17 17.70 0.21 11.54
CA THR A 17 18.26 1.25 12.40
C THR A 17 18.72 2.41 11.53
N PHE A 18 18.39 3.65 11.91
CA PHE A 18 18.88 4.87 11.29
C PHE A 18 19.88 5.58 12.19
N GLN A 19 20.90 6.19 11.60
CA GLN A 19 21.80 7.11 12.27
C GLN A 19 21.39 8.54 11.93
N LEU A 20 20.91 9.30 12.91
CA LEU A 20 20.46 10.66 12.71
C LEU A 20 21.14 11.58 13.70
N GLN A 21 21.97 12.52 13.23
CA GLN A 21 22.68 13.50 14.08
C GLN A 21 23.42 12.88 15.27
N GLY A 22 24.06 11.72 15.07
CA GLY A 22 24.78 11.00 16.10
C GLY A 22 23.91 10.15 17.05
N GLN A 23 22.61 10.13 16.85
CA GLN A 23 21.68 9.25 17.57
C GLN A 23 21.30 8.04 16.75
N THR A 24 21.17 6.90 17.40
CA THR A 24 20.72 5.66 16.83
C THR A 24 19.21 5.50 17.05
N ILE A 25 18.44 5.38 15.98
CA ILE A 25 16.99 5.21 16.04
C ILE A 25 16.64 3.83 15.46
N ASP A 26 16.14 2.94 16.29
CA ASP A 26 15.61 1.64 15.89
C ASP A 26 14.19 1.81 15.37
N ALA A 27 14.05 1.84 14.04
CA ALA A 27 12.76 2.02 13.37
C ALA A 27 11.95 0.73 13.31
N LEU A 28 12.63 -0.42 13.07
CA LEU A 28 12.02 -1.75 13.03
C LEU A 28 12.89 -2.75 13.78
N LYS A 29 12.27 -3.74 14.41
CA LYS A 29 12.95 -4.82 15.10
C LYS A 29 12.26 -6.16 14.91
N ASP A 30 13.00 -7.14 14.36
CA ASP A 30 12.59 -8.54 14.17
C ASP A 30 11.22 -8.69 13.50
N ALA A 31 10.93 -7.85 12.47
CA ALA A 31 9.69 -7.94 11.72
C ALA A 31 9.65 -9.21 10.87
N ASN A 32 8.54 -9.94 10.96
CA ASN A 32 8.27 -11.15 10.18
C ASN A 32 6.88 -11.05 9.57
N LEU A 33 6.77 -11.18 8.23
CA LEU A 33 5.50 -11.08 7.51
C LEU A 33 5.56 -11.90 6.24
N ARG A 34 4.45 -12.59 5.92
CA ARG A 34 4.25 -13.26 4.64
C ARG A 34 3.00 -12.71 4.00
N ILE A 35 3.08 -12.36 2.72
CA ILE A 35 1.95 -11.86 1.94
C ILE A 35 1.81 -12.77 0.72
N ASN A 36 0.62 -13.31 0.52
CA ASN A 36 0.32 -14.17 -0.61
C ASN A 36 -0.12 -13.35 -1.83
N GLN A 37 0.02 -13.92 -3.00
CA GLN A 37 -0.42 -13.27 -4.23
C GLN A 37 -1.93 -12.98 -4.18
N GLY A 38 -2.31 -11.77 -4.59
CA GLY A 38 -3.70 -11.33 -4.65
C GLY A 38 -4.29 -10.89 -3.32
N GLU A 39 -3.55 -10.98 -2.21
CA GLU A 39 -4.03 -10.48 -0.90
C GLU A 39 -4.02 -8.94 -0.85
N PHE A 40 -5.01 -8.40 -0.15
CA PHE A 40 -5.02 -7.00 0.31
C PHE A 40 -4.63 -6.97 1.79
N VAL A 41 -3.39 -6.59 2.09
CA VAL A 41 -2.86 -6.53 3.45
C VAL A 41 -2.73 -5.07 3.89
N THR A 42 -3.28 -4.73 5.05
CA THR A 42 -3.15 -3.38 5.61
C THR A 42 -2.27 -3.39 6.85
N LEU A 43 -1.29 -2.48 6.89
CA LEU A 43 -0.45 -2.21 8.06
C LEU A 43 -1.02 -1.05 8.83
N ILE A 44 -1.37 -1.26 10.11
CA ILE A 44 -1.87 -0.21 11.01
C ILE A 44 -0.99 -0.07 12.24
N GLY A 45 -1.00 1.10 12.85
CA GLY A 45 -0.24 1.40 14.07
C GLY A 45 -0.06 2.90 14.28
N ALA A 46 0.42 3.28 15.43
CA ALA A 46 0.68 4.68 15.78
C ALA A 46 1.70 5.33 14.82
N SER A 47 1.71 6.66 14.76
CA SER A 47 2.74 7.39 14.01
C SER A 47 4.14 7.02 14.54
N GLY A 48 5.09 6.84 13.62
CA GLY A 48 6.46 6.45 13.96
C GLY A 48 6.68 4.98 14.33
N CYS A 49 5.67 4.10 14.21
CA CYS A 49 5.86 2.65 14.47
C CYS A 49 6.53 1.87 13.32
N GLY A 50 7.06 2.54 12.30
CA GLY A 50 7.86 1.88 11.25
C GLY A 50 7.08 1.38 10.03
N LYS A 51 5.77 1.65 9.88
CA LYS A 51 4.95 1.21 8.72
C LYS A 51 5.55 1.63 7.39
N SER A 52 5.80 2.94 7.22
CA SER A 52 6.40 3.47 5.98
C SER A 52 7.84 2.96 5.78
N THR A 53 8.58 2.69 6.86
CA THR A 53 9.91 2.08 6.77
C THR A 53 9.82 0.65 6.23
N LEU A 54 8.90 -0.17 6.74
CA LEU A 54 8.66 -1.52 6.24
C LEU A 54 8.19 -1.49 4.79
N LEU A 55 7.28 -0.57 4.44
CA LEU A 55 6.80 -0.39 3.08
C LEU A 55 7.95 -0.03 2.11
N ARG A 56 8.84 0.89 2.52
CA ARG A 56 10.02 1.28 1.72
C ARG A 56 11.03 0.15 1.57
N ILE A 57 11.16 -0.73 2.56
CA ILE A 57 12.00 -1.94 2.44
C ILE A 57 11.39 -2.90 1.42
N ILE A 58 10.07 -3.12 1.45
CA ILE A 58 9.38 -3.94 0.44
C ILE A 58 9.51 -3.33 -0.95
N ALA A 59 9.46 -1.99 -1.07
CA ALA A 59 9.65 -1.29 -2.35
C ALA A 59 11.09 -1.36 -2.89
N GLY A 60 12.08 -1.68 -2.03
CA GLY A 60 13.50 -1.66 -2.38
C GLY A 60 14.16 -0.27 -2.26
N PHE A 61 13.45 0.74 -1.72
CA PHE A 61 14.02 2.08 -1.46
C PHE A 61 14.90 2.13 -0.21
N GLU A 62 14.70 1.19 0.72
CA GLU A 62 15.47 1.07 1.94
C GLU A 62 15.99 -0.35 2.10
N LYS A 63 17.25 -0.49 2.54
CA LYS A 63 17.83 -1.78 2.88
C LYS A 63 17.64 -2.06 4.37
N PRO A 64 17.26 -3.27 4.79
CA PRO A 64 17.26 -3.63 6.18
C PRO A 64 18.68 -3.57 6.77
N THR A 65 18.80 -3.30 8.08
CA THR A 65 20.07 -3.38 8.80
C THR A 65 20.42 -4.85 9.09
N SER A 66 19.41 -5.68 9.33
CA SER A 66 19.53 -7.14 9.45
C SER A 66 18.26 -7.83 9.00
N GLY A 67 18.33 -9.14 8.74
CA GLY A 67 17.25 -9.90 8.15
C GLY A 67 17.16 -9.69 6.63
N GLU A 68 16.11 -10.18 6.01
CA GLU A 68 15.93 -10.12 4.56
C GLU A 68 14.48 -9.89 4.16
N ALA A 69 14.28 -9.14 3.07
CA ALA A 69 13.01 -8.99 2.38
C ALA A 69 13.12 -9.68 1.02
N LEU A 70 12.12 -10.49 0.69
CA LEU A 70 12.11 -11.32 -0.52
C LEU A 70 10.84 -11.07 -1.31
N MET A 71 10.94 -11.08 -2.64
CA MET A 71 9.83 -11.22 -3.59
C MET A 71 10.05 -12.47 -4.41
N TRP A 72 9.06 -13.39 -4.44
CA TRP A 72 9.20 -14.70 -5.09
C TRP A 72 10.49 -15.43 -4.69
N SER A 73 10.82 -15.42 -3.38
CA SER A 73 12.06 -16.00 -2.81
C SER A 73 13.37 -15.35 -3.29
N LYS A 74 13.31 -14.22 -4.03
CA LYS A 74 14.49 -13.45 -4.45
C LYS A 74 14.68 -12.24 -3.54
N PRO A 75 15.91 -11.92 -3.10
CA PRO A 75 16.15 -10.75 -2.27
C PRO A 75 15.75 -9.44 -2.95
N ILE A 76 15.06 -8.59 -2.19
CA ILE A 76 14.73 -7.22 -2.60
C ILE A 76 15.94 -6.34 -2.27
N THR A 77 16.67 -5.89 -3.29
CA THR A 77 17.89 -5.09 -3.13
C THR A 77 17.77 -3.67 -3.68
N GLU A 78 16.82 -3.44 -4.61
CA GLU A 78 16.59 -2.19 -5.30
C GLU A 78 15.12 -2.07 -5.77
N PRO A 79 14.65 -0.86 -6.13
CA PRO A 79 13.32 -0.70 -6.71
C PRO A 79 13.21 -1.39 -8.08
N GLU A 80 12.09 -2.08 -8.28
CA GLU A 80 11.77 -2.76 -9.55
C GLU A 80 10.32 -2.48 -9.96
N PRO A 81 10.00 -2.52 -11.28
CA PRO A 81 8.66 -2.27 -11.79
C PRO A 81 7.55 -3.12 -11.16
N GLN A 82 7.88 -4.38 -10.80
CA GLN A 82 6.92 -5.30 -10.19
C GLN A 82 6.41 -4.84 -8.82
N ARG A 83 7.11 -3.92 -8.15
CA ARG A 83 6.73 -3.32 -6.86
C ARG A 83 6.47 -1.83 -7.03
N GLY A 84 5.27 -1.49 -7.46
CA GLY A 84 4.87 -0.11 -7.66
C GLY A 84 4.47 0.57 -6.35
N MET A 85 4.86 1.84 -6.17
CA MET A 85 4.52 2.62 -4.98
C MET A 85 3.64 3.82 -5.31
N VAL A 86 2.55 3.96 -4.56
CA VAL A 86 1.68 5.13 -4.52
C VAL A 86 2.01 5.89 -3.24
N PHE A 87 2.54 7.10 -3.39
CA PHE A 87 2.92 7.98 -2.27
C PHE A 87 1.72 8.80 -1.78
N GLN A 88 1.81 9.32 -0.57
CA GLN A 88 0.79 10.15 0.05
C GLN A 88 0.47 11.42 -0.75
N ASP A 89 1.47 12.02 -1.39
CA ASP A 89 1.36 13.21 -2.25
C ASP A 89 1.11 12.86 -3.73
N TYR A 90 0.81 11.55 -4.01
CA TYR A 90 0.63 10.95 -5.34
C TYR A 90 1.87 10.98 -6.24
N ALA A 91 2.85 11.82 -5.98
CA ALA A 91 4.12 12.00 -6.72
C ALA A 91 3.94 12.00 -8.25
N LEU A 92 2.89 12.66 -8.75
CA LEU A 92 2.69 12.82 -10.19
C LEU A 92 3.69 13.82 -10.74
N PHE A 93 4.16 13.57 -11.96
CA PHE A 93 5.00 14.51 -12.69
C PHE A 93 4.15 15.72 -13.10
N PRO A 94 4.35 16.92 -12.54
CA PRO A 94 3.45 18.06 -12.75
C PRO A 94 3.49 18.62 -14.18
N TRP A 95 4.56 18.33 -14.93
CA TRP A 95 4.75 18.72 -16.33
C TRP A 95 4.23 17.69 -17.35
N LEU A 96 3.72 16.55 -16.91
CA LEU A 96 3.14 15.52 -17.75
C LEU A 96 1.61 15.51 -17.61
N SER A 97 0.92 15.24 -18.73
CA SER A 97 -0.53 14.99 -18.72
C SER A 97 -0.88 13.71 -17.96
N VAL A 98 -2.17 13.44 -17.74
CA VAL A 98 -2.66 12.16 -17.21
C VAL A 98 -2.12 11.00 -18.03
N ARG A 99 -2.30 11.07 -19.35
CA ARG A 99 -1.82 10.07 -20.31
C ARG A 99 -0.31 9.84 -20.21
N ASP A 100 0.47 10.93 -20.17
CA ASP A 100 1.92 10.85 -20.13
C ASP A 100 2.45 10.37 -18.78
N ASN A 101 1.77 10.71 -17.66
CA ASN A 101 2.07 10.14 -16.34
C ASN A 101 1.91 8.62 -16.35
N ILE A 102 0.82 8.11 -16.94
CA ILE A 102 0.56 6.67 -17.04
C ILE A 102 1.55 6.00 -18.01
N ALA A 103 1.88 6.68 -19.12
CA ALA A 103 2.82 6.20 -20.13
C ALA A 103 4.27 6.15 -19.66
N PHE A 104 4.62 6.87 -18.59
CA PHE A 104 6.01 7.05 -18.17
C PHE A 104 6.75 5.73 -17.94
N GLY A 105 6.16 4.81 -17.18
CA GLY A 105 6.77 3.50 -16.90
C GLY A 105 7.01 2.67 -18.16
N PRO A 106 5.97 2.35 -18.94
CA PRO A 106 6.12 1.61 -20.21
C PRO A 106 7.12 2.25 -21.17
N THR A 107 7.08 3.59 -21.31
CA THR A 107 8.00 4.32 -22.20
C THR A 107 9.44 4.22 -21.72
N SER A 108 9.69 4.38 -20.43
CA SER A 108 11.03 4.30 -19.84
C SER A 108 11.65 2.90 -19.98
N ARG A 109 10.82 1.86 -20.03
CA ARG A 109 11.25 0.47 -20.28
C ARG A 109 11.43 0.14 -21.76
N GLY A 110 11.22 1.10 -22.66
CA GLY A 110 11.36 0.88 -24.11
C GLY A 110 10.24 0.06 -24.75
N VAL A 111 9.06 -0.02 -24.11
CA VAL A 111 7.88 -0.68 -24.72
C VAL A 111 7.53 0.01 -26.04
N PRO A 112 7.26 -0.74 -27.13
CA PRO A 112 6.89 -0.16 -28.41
C PRO A 112 5.71 0.81 -28.29
N ARG A 113 5.79 1.96 -28.98
CA ARG A 113 4.80 3.05 -28.85
C ARG A 113 3.35 2.60 -29.00
N ALA A 114 3.07 1.70 -29.97
CA ALA A 114 1.71 1.21 -30.20
C ALA A 114 1.18 0.39 -29.00
N GLN A 115 2.02 -0.45 -28.41
CA GLN A 115 1.69 -1.24 -27.22
C GLN A 115 1.54 -0.34 -25.98
N ALA A 116 2.49 0.57 -25.75
CA ALA A 116 2.42 1.53 -24.65
C ALA A 116 1.14 2.37 -24.72
N ARG A 117 0.76 2.82 -25.94
CA ARG A 117 -0.49 3.57 -26.14
C ARG A 117 -1.72 2.74 -25.79
N ALA A 118 -1.80 1.49 -26.23
CA ALA A 118 -2.92 0.61 -25.92
C ALA A 118 -3.04 0.35 -24.41
N THR A 119 -1.91 0.12 -23.73
CA THR A 119 -1.84 -0.01 -22.26
C THR A 119 -2.35 1.26 -21.57
N VAL A 120 -1.90 2.42 -22.00
CA VAL A 120 -2.29 3.71 -21.43
C VAL A 120 -3.80 3.96 -21.58
N GLU A 121 -4.35 3.78 -22.77
CA GLU A 121 -5.80 3.95 -23.00
C GLU A 121 -6.61 2.99 -22.10
N HIS A 122 -6.19 1.74 -22.01
CA HIS A 122 -6.84 0.77 -21.12
C HIS A 122 -6.88 1.25 -19.68
N PHE A 123 -5.77 1.76 -19.11
CA PHE A 123 -5.74 2.21 -17.73
C PHE A 123 -6.42 3.57 -17.51
N VAL A 124 -6.38 4.47 -18.50
CA VAL A 124 -7.16 5.72 -18.49
C VAL A 124 -8.66 5.42 -18.41
N ASP A 125 -9.13 4.46 -19.19
CA ASP A 125 -10.53 4.04 -19.19
C ASP A 125 -10.90 3.31 -17.89
N MET A 126 -10.01 2.41 -17.42
CA MET A 126 -10.22 1.66 -16.17
C MET A 126 -10.47 2.59 -14.97
N VAL A 127 -9.72 3.71 -14.89
CA VAL A 127 -9.86 4.69 -13.80
C VAL A 127 -10.86 5.80 -14.11
N GLY A 128 -11.58 5.73 -15.22
CA GLY A 128 -12.66 6.66 -15.60
C GLY A 128 -12.18 8.08 -15.89
N LEU A 129 -10.95 8.24 -16.43
CA LEU A 129 -10.35 9.56 -16.69
C LEU A 129 -10.23 9.91 -18.20
N GLY A 130 -10.98 9.23 -19.08
CA GLY A 130 -10.90 9.45 -20.53
C GLY A 130 -11.06 10.92 -20.94
N ARG A 131 -12.02 11.66 -20.32
CA ARG A 131 -12.23 13.09 -20.59
C ARG A 131 -11.12 14.00 -20.08
N PHE A 132 -10.26 13.51 -19.20
CA PHE A 132 -9.16 14.24 -18.55
C PHE A 132 -7.78 13.68 -18.96
N ALA A 133 -7.73 12.84 -20.00
CA ALA A 133 -6.49 12.18 -20.42
C ALA A 133 -5.36 13.16 -20.75
N ASP A 134 -5.67 14.32 -21.29
CA ASP A 134 -4.72 15.37 -21.66
C ASP A 134 -4.59 16.49 -20.60
N ALA A 135 -5.30 16.38 -19.47
CA ALA A 135 -5.20 17.33 -18.36
C ALA A 135 -3.90 17.11 -17.56
N TYR A 136 -3.41 18.19 -16.93
CA TYR A 136 -2.23 18.17 -16.06
C TYR A 136 -2.64 18.00 -14.58
N PRO A 137 -1.74 17.52 -13.70
CA PRO A 137 -2.04 17.27 -12.29
C PRO A 137 -2.66 18.44 -11.53
N HIS A 138 -2.28 19.70 -11.84
CA HIS A 138 -2.85 20.88 -11.20
C HIS A 138 -4.31 21.16 -11.58
N GLN A 139 -4.81 20.55 -12.65
CA GLN A 139 -6.20 20.66 -13.13
C GLN A 139 -7.11 19.58 -12.56
N LEU A 140 -6.56 18.65 -11.76
CA LEU A 140 -7.27 17.49 -11.25
C LEU A 140 -7.63 17.65 -9.77
N SER A 141 -8.78 17.07 -9.36
CA SER A 141 -9.11 16.91 -7.95
C SER A 141 -8.13 15.93 -7.27
N GLY A 142 -8.11 15.91 -5.92
CA GLY A 142 -7.30 14.95 -5.17
C GLY A 142 -7.56 13.50 -5.55
N GLY A 143 -8.84 13.12 -5.65
CA GLY A 143 -9.23 11.77 -6.06
C GLY A 143 -8.84 11.43 -7.50
N MET A 144 -8.93 12.38 -8.44
CA MET A 144 -8.44 12.17 -9.80
C MET A 144 -6.94 11.93 -9.83
N ARG A 145 -6.15 12.74 -9.08
CA ARG A 145 -4.69 12.54 -8.96
C ARG A 145 -4.34 11.17 -8.42
N GLN A 146 -5.07 10.70 -7.41
CA GLN A 146 -4.88 9.36 -6.86
C GLN A 146 -5.13 8.27 -7.90
N ARG A 147 -6.24 8.37 -8.65
CA ARG A 147 -6.55 7.42 -9.73
C ARG A 147 -5.47 7.40 -10.80
N VAL A 148 -4.90 8.54 -11.15
CA VAL A 148 -3.74 8.61 -12.06
C VAL A 148 -2.52 7.90 -11.47
N ALA A 149 -2.23 8.10 -10.18
CA ALA A 149 -1.10 7.45 -9.50
C ALA A 149 -1.25 5.92 -9.49
N ILE A 150 -2.46 5.42 -9.22
CA ILE A 150 -2.77 3.98 -9.29
C ILE A 150 -2.60 3.47 -10.73
N ALA A 151 -3.21 4.14 -11.71
CA ALA A 151 -3.11 3.75 -13.12
C ALA A 151 -1.66 3.73 -13.62
N ARG A 152 -0.82 4.70 -13.20
CA ARG A 152 0.62 4.76 -13.51
C ARG A 152 1.38 3.53 -13.00
N VAL A 153 1.07 3.10 -11.78
CA VAL A 153 1.68 1.90 -11.18
C VAL A 153 1.23 0.65 -11.94
N LEU A 154 -0.07 0.51 -12.22
CA LEU A 154 -0.62 -0.64 -12.94
C LEU A 154 -0.08 -0.75 -14.36
N ALA A 155 0.04 0.36 -15.07
CA ALA A 155 0.59 0.40 -16.44
C ALA A 155 2.06 -0.04 -16.50
N ASN A 156 2.75 -0.08 -15.37
CA ASN A 156 4.13 -0.51 -15.26
C ASN A 156 4.31 -2.00 -14.92
N ASP A 157 3.29 -2.84 -15.12
CA ASP A 157 3.26 -4.27 -14.85
C ASP A 157 3.56 -4.63 -13.37
N ALA A 158 3.07 -3.81 -12.44
CA ALA A 158 3.22 -4.08 -11.02
C ALA A 158 2.43 -5.34 -10.62
N GLU A 159 3.09 -6.25 -9.89
CA GLU A 159 2.47 -7.41 -9.24
C GLU A 159 2.07 -7.09 -7.80
N VAL A 160 2.81 -6.16 -7.17
CA VAL A 160 2.57 -5.65 -5.83
C VAL A 160 2.42 -4.14 -5.86
N VAL A 161 1.34 -3.64 -5.32
CA VAL A 161 1.08 -2.20 -5.15
C VAL A 161 1.23 -1.83 -3.68
N LEU A 162 2.14 -0.91 -3.42
CA LEU A 162 2.47 -0.40 -2.10
C LEU A 162 1.86 0.99 -1.94
N MET A 163 1.06 1.21 -0.91
CA MET A 163 0.36 2.49 -0.70
C MET A 163 0.66 3.04 0.69
N ASP A 164 1.26 4.23 0.76
CA ASP A 164 1.61 4.90 2.01
C ASP A 164 0.61 6.03 2.31
N GLU A 165 -0.39 5.75 3.17
CA GLU A 165 -1.46 6.67 3.59
C GLU A 165 -2.15 7.42 2.43
N PRO A 166 -2.59 6.72 1.34
CA PRO A 166 -3.02 7.37 0.11
C PRO A 166 -4.29 8.20 0.26
N PHE A 167 -5.06 8.02 1.34
CA PHE A 167 -6.31 8.74 1.59
C PHE A 167 -6.20 9.80 2.71
N GLY A 168 -5.00 9.98 3.30
CA GLY A 168 -4.81 10.81 4.49
C GLY A 168 -5.19 12.29 4.33
N ALA A 169 -5.08 12.83 3.12
CA ALA A 169 -5.36 14.24 2.83
C ALA A 169 -6.78 14.51 2.28
N LEU A 170 -7.65 13.49 2.26
CA LEU A 170 -8.99 13.58 1.65
C LEU A 170 -10.09 13.81 2.70
N ASP A 171 -11.14 14.53 2.30
CA ASP A 171 -12.38 14.61 3.08
C ASP A 171 -13.10 13.24 3.13
N ALA A 172 -14.02 13.07 4.09
CA ALA A 172 -14.64 11.78 4.37
C ALA A 172 -15.39 11.19 3.17
N MET A 173 -16.21 11.99 2.48
CA MET A 173 -17.02 11.50 1.35
C MET A 173 -16.16 11.09 0.16
N THR A 174 -15.12 11.88 -0.15
CA THR A 174 -14.16 11.54 -1.20
C THR A 174 -13.39 10.28 -0.86
N ARG A 175 -13.02 10.11 0.41
CA ARG A 175 -12.29 8.94 0.89
C ARG A 175 -13.12 7.67 0.74
N GLU A 176 -14.36 7.65 1.23
CA GLU A 176 -15.27 6.49 1.11
C GLU A 176 -15.43 6.04 -0.35
N ARG A 177 -15.73 6.98 -1.22
CA ARG A 177 -15.87 6.70 -2.65
C ARG A 177 -14.58 6.10 -3.26
N LEU A 178 -13.40 6.63 -2.91
CA LEU A 178 -12.14 6.14 -3.45
C LEU A 178 -11.72 4.79 -2.88
N GLN A 179 -12.14 4.47 -1.66
CA GLN A 179 -11.98 3.13 -1.08
C GLN A 179 -12.80 2.10 -1.87
N GLU A 180 -14.05 2.42 -2.22
CA GLU A 180 -14.89 1.57 -3.06
C GLU A 180 -14.28 1.39 -4.46
N GLU A 181 -13.87 2.49 -5.12
CA GLU A 181 -13.19 2.46 -6.42
C GLU A 181 -11.91 1.61 -6.38
N LEU A 182 -11.12 1.71 -5.31
CA LEU A 182 -9.91 0.90 -5.12
C LEU A 182 -10.24 -0.59 -4.99
N LEU A 183 -11.28 -0.94 -4.23
CA LEU A 183 -11.73 -2.34 -4.12
C LEU A 183 -12.25 -2.89 -5.46
N GLU A 184 -12.93 -2.09 -6.27
CA GLU A 184 -13.35 -2.49 -7.61
C GLU A 184 -12.15 -2.78 -8.52
N ILE A 185 -11.13 -1.90 -8.52
CA ILE A 185 -9.88 -2.10 -9.28
C ILE A 185 -9.19 -3.37 -8.79
N TRP A 186 -9.03 -3.54 -7.48
CA TRP A 186 -8.41 -4.72 -6.89
C TRP A 186 -9.16 -6.01 -7.24
N ALA A 187 -10.50 -6.00 -7.18
CA ALA A 187 -11.32 -7.17 -7.52
C ALA A 187 -11.15 -7.62 -8.96
N ARG A 188 -10.94 -6.67 -9.90
CA ARG A 188 -10.72 -6.94 -11.32
C ARG A 188 -9.30 -7.41 -11.62
N THR A 189 -8.31 -6.83 -10.96
CA THR A 189 -6.89 -7.04 -11.27
C THR A 189 -6.26 -8.18 -10.48
N LYS A 190 -6.83 -8.50 -9.30
CA LYS A 190 -6.26 -9.48 -8.35
C LYS A 190 -4.81 -9.18 -7.95
N LEU A 191 -4.46 -7.91 -7.94
CA LEU A 191 -3.14 -7.44 -7.51
C LEU A 191 -2.92 -7.70 -6.03
N THR A 192 -1.68 -7.90 -5.66
CA THR A 192 -1.30 -7.88 -4.24
C THR A 192 -1.16 -6.44 -3.79
N VAL A 193 -1.82 -6.08 -2.69
CA VAL A 193 -1.79 -4.72 -2.15
C VAL A 193 -1.23 -4.73 -0.73
N VAL A 194 -0.25 -3.87 -0.47
CA VAL A 194 0.21 -3.54 0.89
C VAL A 194 -0.13 -2.08 1.16
N PHE A 195 -1.04 -1.87 2.07
CA PHE A 195 -1.65 -0.57 2.34
C PHE A 195 -1.29 -0.10 3.75
N VAL A 196 -0.77 1.09 3.87
CA VAL A 196 -0.46 1.72 5.17
C VAL A 196 -1.52 2.75 5.50
N THR A 197 -2.09 2.66 6.69
CA THR A 197 -2.99 3.67 7.24
C THR A 197 -2.91 3.74 8.76
N HIS A 198 -3.40 4.83 9.33
CA HIS A 198 -3.64 4.96 10.78
C HIS A 198 -5.14 4.84 11.13
N ALA A 199 -6.03 4.74 10.13
CA ALA A 199 -7.46 4.62 10.32
C ALA A 199 -7.90 3.15 10.38
N ILE A 200 -8.42 2.72 11.55
CA ILE A 200 -8.86 1.32 11.79
C ILE A 200 -10.02 0.95 10.85
N GLU A 201 -10.98 1.85 10.66
CA GLU A 201 -12.14 1.61 9.80
C GLU A 201 -11.71 1.35 8.35
N GLU A 202 -10.78 2.15 7.83
CA GLU A 202 -10.21 1.98 6.50
C GLU A 202 -9.50 0.62 6.35
N ALA A 203 -8.71 0.23 7.36
CA ALA A 203 -8.04 -1.06 7.36
C ALA A 203 -9.02 -2.23 7.32
N ILE A 204 -10.06 -2.20 8.17
CA ILE A 204 -11.09 -3.24 8.20
C ILE A 204 -11.89 -3.24 6.90
N PHE A 205 -12.22 -2.06 6.35
CA PHE A 205 -13.03 -1.96 5.13
C PHE A 205 -12.31 -2.58 3.93
N LEU A 206 -11.01 -2.32 3.77
CA LEU A 206 -10.24 -2.70 2.59
C LEU A 206 -9.61 -4.10 2.68
N ALA A 207 -9.06 -4.49 3.82
CA ALA A 207 -8.09 -5.58 3.89
C ALA A 207 -8.70 -6.98 3.94
N ASP A 208 -7.97 -7.97 3.43
CA ASP A 208 -8.17 -9.39 3.77
C ASP A 208 -7.49 -9.71 5.10
N ARG A 209 -6.37 -9.01 5.40
CA ARG A 209 -5.63 -9.14 6.66
C ARG A 209 -5.17 -7.77 7.16
N VAL A 210 -5.32 -7.55 8.45
CA VAL A 210 -4.86 -6.34 9.14
C VAL A 210 -3.69 -6.70 10.05
N VAL A 211 -2.53 -6.15 9.75
CA VAL A 211 -1.29 -6.32 10.52
C VAL A 211 -1.13 -5.11 11.44
N VAL A 212 -1.12 -5.36 12.75
CA VAL A 212 -0.95 -4.34 13.78
C VAL A 212 0.53 -4.20 14.11
N MET A 213 1.04 -2.97 14.08
CA MET A 213 2.42 -2.64 14.43
C MET A 213 2.49 -1.76 15.70
N THR A 214 3.45 -2.05 16.55
CA THR A 214 3.72 -1.30 17.79
C THR A 214 4.89 -0.34 17.64
N PRO A 215 4.90 0.80 18.34
CA PRO A 215 6.00 1.76 18.31
C PRO A 215 7.18 1.36 19.22
N GLY A 216 8.36 1.86 18.91
CA GLY A 216 9.54 2.04 19.70
C GLY A 216 10.28 0.86 20.28
N PRO A 217 10.96 0.03 19.50
CA PRO A 217 11.04 -0.05 18.04
C PRO A 217 9.83 -0.73 17.41
N GLY A 218 9.56 -0.42 16.14
CA GLY A 218 8.44 -0.99 15.40
C GLY A 218 8.51 -2.51 15.31
N ARG A 219 7.46 -3.20 15.73
CA ARG A 219 7.31 -4.66 15.65
C ARG A 219 5.95 -5.02 15.12
N ILE A 220 5.85 -6.17 14.47
CA ILE A 220 4.55 -6.75 14.15
C ILE A 220 4.01 -7.41 15.43
N GLU A 221 2.92 -6.88 15.93
CA GLU A 221 2.24 -7.36 17.13
C GLU A 221 1.28 -8.48 16.84
N SER A 222 0.46 -8.31 15.82
CA SER A 222 -0.52 -9.30 15.41
C SER A 222 -0.85 -9.18 13.93
N ASP A 223 -1.22 -10.32 13.35
CA ASP A 223 -1.67 -10.48 11.97
C ASP A 223 -3.07 -11.09 12.01
N ASN A 224 -4.06 -10.34 11.55
CA ASN A 224 -5.46 -10.64 11.82
C ASN A 224 -6.23 -10.79 10.50
N PRO A 225 -6.72 -11.99 10.18
CA PRO A 225 -7.60 -12.18 9.03
C PRO A 225 -8.93 -11.45 9.25
N MET A 226 -9.42 -10.79 8.22
CA MET A 226 -10.72 -10.14 8.21
C MET A 226 -11.78 -11.10 7.66
N LEU A 227 -12.59 -11.65 8.55
CA LEU A 227 -13.61 -12.66 8.20
C LEU A 227 -14.90 -12.05 7.63
N LEU A 228 -15.04 -10.72 7.65
CA LEU A 228 -16.19 -10.02 7.09
C LEU A 228 -16.20 -10.14 5.57
N ALA A 229 -17.33 -10.64 5.03
CA ALA A 229 -17.52 -10.69 3.58
C ALA A 229 -17.58 -9.29 2.96
N ARG A 230 -17.19 -9.16 1.70
CA ARG A 230 -17.37 -7.94 0.90
C ARG A 230 -18.65 -7.99 0.07
N PRO A 231 -19.37 -6.90 -0.15
CA PRO A 231 -19.09 -5.54 0.36
C PRO A 231 -19.33 -5.43 1.87
N ARG A 232 -18.49 -4.69 2.58
CA ARG A 232 -18.57 -4.49 4.02
C ARG A 232 -19.40 -3.25 4.34
N ASP A 233 -20.40 -3.40 5.20
CA ASP A 233 -21.19 -2.29 5.71
C ASP A 233 -20.57 -1.78 7.02
N ILE A 234 -20.06 -0.55 6.98
CA ILE A 234 -19.42 0.11 8.14
C ILE A 234 -20.40 0.36 9.29
N ALA A 235 -21.71 0.41 9.00
CA ALA A 235 -22.76 0.60 10.01
C ALA A 235 -23.16 -0.73 10.68
N SER A 236 -22.77 -1.89 10.13
CA SER A 236 -23.17 -3.19 10.65
C SER A 236 -22.62 -3.47 12.05
N PRO A 237 -23.33 -4.23 12.89
CA PRO A 237 -22.85 -4.66 14.19
C PRO A 237 -21.52 -5.42 14.12
N GLU A 238 -21.37 -6.32 13.15
CA GLU A 238 -20.20 -7.17 12.94
C GLU A 238 -18.95 -6.32 12.61
N PHE A 239 -19.12 -5.28 11.80
CA PHE A 239 -18.04 -4.32 11.51
C PHE A 239 -17.63 -3.55 12.77
N ASN A 240 -18.60 -3.08 13.54
CA ASN A 240 -18.36 -2.34 14.78
C ASN A 240 -17.68 -3.21 15.86
N ASP A 241 -18.03 -4.48 15.97
CA ASP A 241 -17.38 -5.42 16.88
C ASP A 241 -15.92 -5.68 16.44
N THR A 242 -15.69 -5.90 15.14
CA THR A 242 -14.33 -6.02 14.59
C THR A 242 -13.50 -4.77 14.86
N ARG A 243 -14.07 -3.57 14.66
CA ARG A 243 -13.44 -2.29 14.97
C ARG A 243 -13.05 -2.18 16.43
N ARG A 244 -13.92 -2.59 17.36
CA ARG A 244 -13.65 -2.57 18.81
C ARG A 244 -12.48 -3.49 19.16
N VAL A 245 -12.42 -4.70 18.59
CA VAL A 245 -11.32 -5.64 18.79
C VAL A 245 -10.01 -5.06 18.26
N MET A 246 -9.99 -4.52 17.05
CA MET A 246 -8.79 -3.92 16.45
C MET A 246 -8.32 -2.69 17.26
N SER A 247 -9.24 -1.83 17.70
CA SER A 247 -8.95 -0.68 18.57
C SER A 247 -8.31 -1.12 19.89
N GLY A 248 -8.83 -2.20 20.50
CA GLY A 248 -8.24 -2.76 21.72
C GLY A 248 -6.79 -3.19 21.54
N LYS A 249 -6.46 -3.84 20.42
CA LYS A 249 -5.09 -4.27 20.09
C LYS A 249 -4.14 -3.08 19.92
N LEU A 250 -4.59 -1.99 19.28
CA LEU A 250 -3.78 -0.78 19.11
C LEU A 250 -3.52 -0.03 20.43
N HIS A 251 -4.49 -0.03 21.36
CA HIS A 251 -4.38 0.73 22.62
C HIS A 251 -3.71 -0.07 23.75
N SER A 252 -3.65 -1.40 23.69
CA SER A 252 -3.06 -2.24 24.74
C SER A 252 -1.59 -1.91 25.05
N HIS A 253 -0.89 -1.18 24.18
CA HIS A 253 0.51 -0.76 24.34
C HIS A 253 0.70 0.67 24.81
N HIS A 254 -0.32 1.53 24.79
CA HIS A 254 -0.20 2.90 25.34
C HIS A 254 -0.19 2.92 26.88
N GLY A 255 -0.75 1.90 27.54
CA GLY A 255 -0.84 1.80 29.00
C GLY A 255 0.42 1.28 29.72
N LYS A 256 1.38 0.69 29.00
CA LYS A 256 2.58 0.10 29.65
C LYS A 256 3.79 1.04 29.77
N LYS A 257 3.70 2.28 29.33
CA LYS A 257 4.78 3.29 29.44
C LYS A 257 4.58 4.32 30.57
N ALA A 258 3.57 4.15 31.41
CA ALA A 258 3.28 5.06 32.55
C ALA A 258 3.31 4.33 33.90
N ALA A 259 4.31 3.48 34.12
CA ALA A 259 4.62 2.91 35.45
C ALA A 259 6.13 2.79 35.61
#